data_8919e556ef6d6455570e058c1f2f7f15
#
_entry.id   8919e556ef6d6455570e058c1f2f7f15
#
_cell.length_a   1.000
_cell.length_b   1.000
_cell.length_c   1.000
_cell.angle_alpha   90.00
_cell.angle_beta   90.00
_cell.angle_gamma   90.00
#
_symmetry.space_group_name_H-M   'P 1'
#
loop_
_entity.id
_entity.type
_entity.pdbx_description
1 polymer ?
#
loop_
_entity_poly.entity_id
_entity_poly.type
_entity_poly.pdbx_seq_one_letter_code
_entity_poly.pdbx_strand_id
1 'polypeptide(L)'
;SGHMDRISYGGIGKENLLSHTDVYQTIFIGNNRYLAVTWGGYTLLMPDEKQPEELTSEIYNNTHTQIYRNLETRMISACYDPNGLLWIGTNGGGVMYSDLRSQFYDRYYQDRHNEICDILMDDSHRLWLATYHKGIMRSDIPYAKGKKLSFSKVDTGSGKSEETMLCALKDVDGNLWFGNINGTLTVYHVRTGRFVIHSLLVDGIANRASVWALYMDDKNRLYVGTEDGLLLYNRQTGICVKLSAAHYLNEK
;
A
#
# COMPACT_ATOMS: atom_id res chain seq x y z
N SER A 1 14.79 2.64 6.13
CA SER A 1 15.46 2.41 4.84
C SER A 1 15.50 0.91 4.58
N GLY A 2 14.46 0.43 3.90
CA GLY A 2 14.38 -0.96 3.46
C GLY A 2 15.31 -1.16 2.29
N HIS A 3 16.53 -1.56 2.56
CA HIS A 3 17.42 -2.10 1.56
C HIS A 3 16.82 -3.42 1.08
N MET A 4 16.27 -3.47 -0.11
CA MET A 4 16.07 -4.72 -0.83
C MET A 4 17.42 -5.18 -1.40
N ASP A 5 18.39 -5.37 -0.49
CA ASP A 5 19.67 -6.00 -0.79
C ASP A 5 19.52 -7.50 -0.80
N ARG A 6 18.77 -8.09 -1.54
CA ARG A 6 18.70 -9.54 -1.73
C ARG A 6 17.27 -10.06 -1.84
N ILE A 7 16.71 -9.88 -2.98
CA ILE A 7 16.18 -11.07 -3.62
C ILE A 7 17.35 -11.61 -4.45
N SER A 8 18.37 -12.14 -3.78
CA SER A 8 19.37 -12.95 -4.44
C SER A 8 18.93 -14.40 -4.30
N TYR A 9 18.15 -14.87 -5.22
CA TYR A 9 18.21 -16.27 -5.58
C TYR A 9 19.52 -16.47 -6.35
N GLY A 10 20.58 -16.91 -5.67
CA GLY A 10 21.74 -17.59 -6.23
C GLY A 10 22.65 -16.86 -7.22
N GLY A 11 22.48 -15.60 -7.52
CA GLY A 11 23.27 -14.88 -8.52
C GLY A 11 23.84 -13.58 -7.96
N ILE A 12 25.08 -13.31 -8.27
CA ILE A 12 25.81 -12.07 -8.00
C ILE A 12 24.96 -10.90 -8.51
N GLY A 13 24.53 -10.02 -7.59
CA GLY A 13 23.61 -8.94 -7.88
C GLY A 13 24.05 -8.11 -9.09
N LYS A 14 23.18 -8.00 -10.08
CA LYS A 14 23.24 -6.90 -11.04
C LYS A 14 22.94 -5.62 -10.24
N GLU A 15 23.94 -4.78 -10.10
CA GLU A 15 23.77 -3.42 -9.59
C GLU A 15 22.70 -2.73 -10.42
N ASN A 16 21.74 -2.05 -9.76
CA ASN A 16 20.67 -1.24 -10.37
C ASN A 16 19.46 -1.98 -10.94
N LEU A 17 18.94 -3.00 -10.25
CA LEU A 17 17.63 -3.59 -10.60
C LEU A 17 16.45 -2.65 -10.28
N LEU A 18 16.63 -1.65 -9.44
CA LEU A 18 15.55 -0.76 -8.98
C LEU A 18 15.74 0.67 -9.50
N SER A 19 14.64 1.37 -9.69
CA SER A 19 14.62 2.79 -10.09
C SER A 19 15.17 3.72 -8.99
N HIS A 20 15.15 3.28 -7.74
CA HIS A 20 15.69 3.98 -6.57
C HIS A 20 15.94 3.00 -5.42
N THR A 21 16.82 3.36 -4.47
CA THR A 21 17.16 2.52 -3.30
C THR A 21 16.02 2.41 -2.28
N ASP A 22 15.18 3.45 -2.17
CA ASP A 22 14.06 3.46 -1.22
C ASP A 22 12.84 2.79 -1.85
N VAL A 23 12.53 1.60 -1.38
CA VAL A 23 11.35 0.84 -1.78
C VAL A 23 10.25 1.03 -0.74
N TYR A 24 9.11 1.55 -1.17
CA TYR A 24 7.95 1.79 -0.30
C TYR A 24 6.99 0.61 -0.28
N GLN A 25 6.81 -0.04 -1.41
CA GLN A 25 5.89 -1.16 -1.53
C GLN A 25 6.34 -2.15 -2.61
N THR A 26 6.08 -3.43 -2.39
CA THR A 26 6.25 -4.49 -3.40
C THR A 26 4.92 -5.20 -3.59
N ILE A 27 4.51 -5.39 -4.84
CA ILE A 27 3.24 -6.01 -5.22
C ILE A 27 3.50 -7.18 -6.15
N PHE A 28 2.89 -8.33 -5.89
CA PHE A 28 2.83 -9.44 -6.82
C PHE A 28 1.75 -9.18 -7.87
N ILE A 29 2.10 -9.22 -9.16
CA ILE A 29 1.20 -8.90 -10.28
C ILE A 29 0.91 -10.11 -11.18
N GLY A 30 1.15 -11.31 -10.67
CA GLY A 30 0.93 -12.56 -11.41
C GLY A 30 2.08 -12.95 -12.33
N ASN A 31 2.06 -14.19 -12.83
CA ASN A 31 3.07 -14.75 -13.75
C ASN A 31 4.52 -14.61 -13.25
N ASN A 32 4.72 -14.80 -11.94
CA ASN A 32 6.01 -14.65 -11.25
C ASN A 32 6.64 -13.25 -11.42
N ARG A 33 5.80 -12.22 -11.63
CA ARG A 33 6.23 -10.82 -11.77
C ARG A 33 5.90 -10.03 -10.51
N TYR A 34 6.81 -9.16 -10.12
CA TYR A 34 6.67 -8.28 -8.98
C TYR A 34 6.88 -6.83 -9.40
N LEU A 35 6.19 -5.94 -8.76
CA LEU A 35 6.34 -4.51 -8.95
C LEU A 35 6.87 -3.89 -7.67
N ALA A 36 8.01 -3.21 -7.74
CA ALA A 36 8.59 -2.45 -6.65
C ALA A 36 8.32 -0.95 -6.86
N VAL A 37 7.58 -0.35 -5.94
CA VAL A 37 7.33 1.10 -5.92
C VAL A 37 8.46 1.77 -5.17
N THR A 38 9.10 2.74 -5.80
CA THR A 38 10.26 3.43 -5.26
C THR A 38 10.08 4.94 -5.29
N TRP A 39 10.94 5.66 -4.60
CA TRP A 39 10.95 7.11 -4.59
C TRP A 39 11.06 7.74 -6.00
N GLY A 40 11.78 7.11 -6.90
CA GLY A 40 12.06 7.62 -8.26
C GLY A 40 11.13 7.07 -9.36
N GLY A 41 10.20 6.19 -9.01
CA GLY A 41 9.34 5.53 -9.98
C GLY A 41 8.91 4.16 -9.52
N TYR A 42 8.64 3.26 -10.44
CA TYR A 42 8.46 1.85 -10.13
C TYR A 42 9.34 0.96 -11.04
N THR A 43 9.61 -0.22 -10.55
CA THR A 43 10.38 -1.23 -11.27
C THR A 43 9.53 -2.50 -11.39
N LEU A 44 9.39 -2.99 -12.60
CA LEU A 44 8.82 -4.29 -12.87
C LEU A 44 9.95 -5.34 -12.81
N LEU A 45 9.85 -6.27 -11.88
CA LEU A 45 10.78 -7.38 -11.72
C LEU A 45 10.18 -8.64 -12.33
N MET A 46 10.92 -9.30 -13.19
CA MET A 46 10.49 -10.50 -13.93
C MET A 46 11.58 -11.57 -13.89
N PRO A 47 11.23 -12.87 -13.94
CA PRO A 47 12.23 -13.90 -14.20
C PRO A 47 12.94 -13.64 -15.53
N ASP A 48 14.25 -13.88 -15.57
CA ASP A 48 14.98 -13.85 -16.82
C ASP A 48 14.50 -15.00 -17.75
N GLU A 49 14.30 -14.72 -19.04
CA GLU A 49 13.80 -15.72 -19.99
C GLU A 49 14.75 -16.91 -20.19
N LYS A 50 16.06 -16.68 -19.99
CA LYS A 50 17.10 -17.69 -20.19
C LYS A 50 17.53 -18.37 -18.89
N GLN A 51 17.40 -17.67 -17.78
CA GLN A 51 17.78 -18.10 -16.44
C GLN A 51 16.64 -17.75 -15.46
N PRO A 52 15.56 -18.56 -15.40
CA PRO A 52 14.35 -18.23 -14.62
C PRO A 52 14.57 -18.03 -13.11
N GLU A 53 15.71 -18.46 -12.58
CA GLU A 53 16.16 -18.21 -11.21
C GLU A 53 16.76 -16.81 -11.01
N GLU A 54 17.09 -16.10 -12.09
CA GLU A 54 17.53 -14.70 -12.05
C GLU A 54 16.37 -13.76 -12.35
N LEU A 55 16.41 -12.56 -11.77
CA LEU A 55 15.44 -11.51 -12.07
C LEU A 55 16.02 -10.51 -13.06
N THR A 56 15.21 -10.12 -14.02
CA THR A 56 15.41 -8.95 -14.86
C THR A 56 14.49 -7.82 -14.41
N SER A 57 14.83 -6.59 -14.76
CA SER A 57 14.02 -5.44 -14.38
C SER A 57 13.72 -4.53 -15.56
N GLU A 58 12.49 -4.02 -15.60
CA GLU A 58 12.12 -2.86 -16.42
C GLU A 58 11.85 -1.67 -15.49
N ILE A 59 12.66 -0.63 -15.66
CA ILE A 59 12.62 0.56 -14.80
C ILE A 59 11.75 1.64 -15.44
N TYR A 60 10.72 2.06 -14.71
CA TYR A 60 9.82 3.15 -15.08
C TYR A 60 10.05 4.31 -14.11
N ASN A 61 10.92 5.24 -14.48
CA ASN A 61 11.23 6.40 -13.65
C ASN A 61 10.60 7.69 -14.19
N ASN A 62 10.56 8.71 -13.34
CA ASN A 62 9.98 10.01 -13.65
C ASN A 62 10.69 10.74 -14.80
N THR A 63 11.88 10.30 -15.20
CA THR A 63 12.70 10.96 -16.22
C THR A 63 12.41 10.48 -17.63
N HIS A 64 11.82 9.30 -17.81
CA HIS A 64 11.58 8.69 -19.12
C HIS A 64 10.23 9.01 -19.74
N THR A 65 9.26 9.49 -18.96
CA THR A 65 7.96 9.89 -19.49
C THR A 65 7.90 11.40 -19.68
N GLN A 66 7.63 11.88 -20.89
CA GLN A 66 7.53 13.32 -21.20
C GLN A 66 6.47 14.06 -20.34
N ILE A 67 5.53 13.32 -19.75
CA ILE A 67 4.45 13.84 -18.91
C ILE A 67 4.97 14.32 -17.54
N TYR A 68 6.14 13.87 -17.09
CA TYR A 68 6.62 14.05 -15.71
C TYR A 68 7.83 14.98 -15.56
N ARG A 69 8.31 15.62 -16.63
CA ARG A 69 9.49 16.49 -16.58
C ARG A 69 9.45 17.64 -15.57
N ASN A 70 8.28 17.95 -15.01
CA ASN A 70 8.08 19.08 -14.09
C ASN A 70 7.54 18.70 -12.72
N LEU A 71 7.47 17.39 -12.36
CA LEU A 71 6.89 16.96 -11.10
C LEU A 71 7.89 16.06 -10.38
N GLU A 72 8.40 16.54 -9.27
CA GLU A 72 9.06 15.72 -8.24
C GLU A 72 8.03 14.78 -7.60
N THR A 73 7.39 13.95 -8.41
CA THR A 73 6.28 13.11 -7.97
C THR A 73 6.85 11.79 -7.48
N ARG A 74 7.01 11.70 -6.17
CA ARG A 74 7.46 10.49 -5.50
C ARG A 74 6.33 9.48 -5.48
N MET A 75 6.59 8.28 -5.94
CA MET A 75 5.62 7.17 -5.87
C MET A 75 5.76 6.49 -4.51
N ILE A 76 4.66 6.36 -3.77
CA ILE A 76 4.68 5.87 -2.39
C ILE A 76 3.94 4.56 -2.26
N SER A 77 2.83 4.41 -2.97
CA SER A 77 1.95 3.24 -2.86
C SER A 77 1.40 2.84 -4.21
N ALA A 78 1.01 1.58 -4.35
CA ALA A 78 0.33 1.12 -5.54
C ALA A 78 -0.67 0.00 -5.24
N CYS A 79 -1.64 -0.15 -6.14
CA CYS A 79 -2.60 -1.23 -6.13
C CYS A 79 -2.74 -1.75 -7.57
N TYR A 80 -2.62 -3.07 -7.73
CA TYR A 80 -2.81 -3.74 -9.02
C TYR A 80 -4.19 -4.39 -9.05
N ASP A 81 -5.01 -4.04 -10.02
CA ASP A 81 -6.34 -4.59 -10.14
C ASP A 81 -6.36 -5.86 -11.02
N PRO A 82 -7.38 -6.72 -10.88
CA PRO A 82 -7.51 -7.94 -11.69
C PRO A 82 -7.61 -7.69 -13.20
N ASN A 83 -7.94 -6.46 -13.63
CA ASN A 83 -8.05 -6.09 -15.04
C ASN A 83 -6.72 -5.66 -15.65
N GLY A 84 -5.64 -5.69 -14.89
CA GLY A 84 -4.30 -5.35 -15.35
C GLY A 84 -3.95 -3.87 -15.25
N LEU A 85 -4.69 -3.10 -14.46
CA LEU A 85 -4.41 -1.70 -14.19
C LEU A 85 -3.59 -1.55 -12.91
N LEU A 86 -2.53 -0.77 -13.00
CA LEU A 86 -1.71 -0.36 -11.86
C LEU A 86 -2.13 1.04 -11.42
N TRP A 87 -2.63 1.15 -10.20
CA TRP A 87 -2.93 2.41 -9.54
C TRP A 87 -1.77 2.81 -8.67
N ILE A 88 -1.35 4.07 -8.71
CA ILE A 88 -0.16 4.58 -8.02
C ILE A 88 -0.55 5.81 -7.22
N GLY A 89 -0.33 5.74 -5.92
CA GLY A 89 -0.42 6.87 -5.00
C GLY A 89 0.93 7.61 -4.95
N THR A 90 0.87 8.94 -4.95
CA THR A 90 2.07 9.77 -5.02
C THR A 90 2.10 10.82 -3.92
N ASN A 91 3.31 11.30 -3.60
CA ASN A 91 3.51 12.44 -2.73
C ASN A 91 3.29 13.72 -3.55
N GLY A 92 2.17 14.41 -3.29
CA GLY A 92 1.84 15.69 -3.91
C GLY A 92 1.41 15.63 -5.39
N GLY A 93 1.44 14.47 -6.05
CA GLY A 93 1.01 14.29 -7.44
C GLY A 93 -0.38 13.69 -7.59
N GLY A 94 -1.01 13.28 -6.49
CA GLY A 94 -2.32 12.62 -6.48
C GLY A 94 -2.26 11.14 -6.82
N VAL A 95 -3.30 10.63 -7.46
CA VAL A 95 -3.41 9.24 -7.93
C VAL A 95 -3.22 9.16 -9.43
N MET A 96 -2.39 8.24 -9.86
CA MET A 96 -2.16 7.92 -11.26
C MET A 96 -2.61 6.49 -11.53
N TYR A 97 -2.89 6.16 -12.77
CA TYR A 97 -3.00 4.78 -13.19
C TYR A 97 -2.15 4.50 -14.43
N SER A 98 -1.70 3.26 -14.54
CA SER A 98 -1.00 2.75 -15.71
C SER A 98 -1.69 1.47 -16.18
N ASP A 99 -2.00 1.40 -17.46
CA ASP A 99 -2.33 0.12 -18.09
C ASP A 99 -1.01 -0.53 -18.53
N LEU A 100 -0.57 -1.54 -17.79
CA LEU A 100 0.70 -2.23 -18.07
C LEU A 100 0.71 -2.94 -19.44
N ARG A 101 -0.45 -3.05 -20.09
CA ARG A 101 -0.58 -3.59 -21.46
C ARG A 101 -0.36 -2.53 -22.53
N SER A 102 -0.59 -1.25 -22.21
CA SER A 102 -0.58 -0.14 -23.18
C SER A 102 0.49 0.92 -22.93
N GLN A 103 1.19 0.87 -21.80
CA GLN A 103 2.20 1.85 -21.37
C GLN A 103 1.71 3.32 -21.30
N PHE A 104 0.41 3.55 -21.14
CA PHE A 104 -0.16 4.88 -20.95
C PHE A 104 -0.50 5.13 -19.48
N TYR A 105 -0.30 6.39 -19.03
CA TYR A 105 -0.59 6.86 -17.68
C TYR A 105 -1.63 7.95 -17.71
N ASP A 106 -2.67 7.82 -16.88
CA ASP A 106 -3.63 8.89 -16.62
C ASP A 106 -3.58 9.30 -15.14
N ARG A 107 -3.80 10.60 -14.90
CA ARG A 107 -3.86 11.16 -13.57
C ARG A 107 -5.29 11.48 -13.20
N TYR A 108 -5.77 10.86 -12.12
CA TYR A 108 -7.17 10.99 -11.68
C TYR A 108 -7.38 11.92 -10.50
N TYR A 109 -6.41 12.03 -9.60
CA TYR A 109 -6.49 12.87 -8.42
C TYR A 109 -5.22 13.67 -8.26
N GLN A 110 -5.37 14.98 -8.11
CA GLN A 110 -4.23 15.88 -7.95
C GLN A 110 -4.49 16.79 -6.73
N ASP A 111 -3.64 16.63 -5.72
CA ASP A 111 -3.63 17.49 -4.54
C ASP A 111 -2.18 17.66 -4.08
N ARG A 112 -1.64 18.86 -4.27
CA ARG A 112 -0.24 19.16 -3.99
C ARG A 112 0.10 19.17 -2.49
N HIS A 113 -0.92 19.19 -1.63
CA HIS A 113 -0.77 19.31 -0.18
C HIS A 113 -1.17 18.03 0.55
N ASN A 114 -1.41 16.94 -0.18
CA ASN A 114 -1.84 15.68 0.41
C ASN A 114 -1.08 14.50 -0.18
N GLU A 115 -0.41 13.76 0.68
CA GLU A 115 0.32 12.55 0.29
C GLU A 115 -0.63 11.36 0.30
N ILE A 116 -0.56 10.54 -0.74
CA ILE A 116 -1.27 9.26 -0.81
C ILE A 116 -0.35 8.20 -0.26
N CYS A 117 -0.58 7.82 0.99
CA CYS A 117 0.26 6.84 1.69
C CYS A 117 -0.03 5.42 1.24
N ASP A 118 -1.29 5.10 0.95
CA ASP A 118 -1.69 3.79 0.46
C ASP A 118 -2.98 3.87 -0.37
N ILE A 119 -3.21 2.84 -1.20
CA ILE A 119 -4.36 2.77 -2.10
C ILE A 119 -4.87 1.34 -2.19
N LEU A 120 -6.18 1.18 -2.16
CA LEU A 120 -6.83 -0.10 -2.39
C LEU A 120 -8.12 0.05 -3.22
N MET A 121 -8.58 -1.05 -3.77
CA MET A 121 -9.87 -1.12 -4.48
C MET A 121 -10.81 -2.07 -3.74
N ASP A 122 -12.04 -1.61 -3.49
CA ASP A 122 -13.08 -2.45 -2.92
C ASP A 122 -13.76 -3.35 -3.99
N ASP A 123 -14.62 -4.26 -3.54
CA ASP A 123 -15.32 -5.20 -4.43
C ASP A 123 -16.37 -4.50 -5.33
N SER A 124 -16.71 -3.26 -5.04
CA SER A 124 -17.54 -2.39 -5.87
C SER A 124 -16.73 -1.58 -6.89
N HIS A 125 -15.43 -1.87 -7.05
CA HIS A 125 -14.49 -1.16 -7.92
C HIS A 125 -14.32 0.33 -7.56
N ARG A 126 -14.52 0.71 -6.30
CA ARG A 126 -14.18 2.04 -5.81
C ARG A 126 -12.78 2.05 -5.26
N LEU A 127 -12.05 3.10 -5.56
CA LEU A 127 -10.74 3.35 -4.98
C LEU A 127 -10.87 4.03 -3.64
N TRP A 128 -10.07 3.57 -2.69
CA TRP A 128 -9.92 4.12 -1.36
C TRP A 128 -8.47 4.51 -1.14
N LEU A 129 -8.26 5.69 -0.62
CA LEU A 129 -6.93 6.27 -0.42
C LEU A 129 -6.72 6.50 1.08
N ALA A 130 -5.63 5.97 1.61
CA ALA A 130 -5.08 6.40 2.88
C ALA A 130 -4.21 7.63 2.64
N THR A 131 -4.49 8.74 3.31
CA THR A 131 -3.80 10.00 3.04
C THR A 131 -3.19 10.61 4.30
N TYR A 132 -2.11 11.39 4.12
CA TYR A 132 -1.38 11.96 5.25
C TYR A 132 -2.14 13.12 5.93
N HIS A 133 -2.93 13.91 5.18
CA HIS A 133 -3.55 15.12 5.72
C HIS A 133 -5.08 15.15 5.66
N LYS A 134 -5.70 14.25 4.90
CA LYS A 134 -7.16 14.26 4.69
C LYS A 134 -7.87 12.99 5.16
N GLY A 135 -7.16 12.11 5.86
CA GLY A 135 -7.71 10.84 6.34
C GLY A 135 -8.01 9.87 5.20
N ILE A 136 -9.20 9.31 5.20
CA ILE A 136 -9.64 8.38 4.18
C ILE A 136 -10.38 9.13 3.08
N MET A 137 -9.95 8.94 1.83
CA MET A 137 -10.65 9.44 0.64
C MET A 137 -11.21 8.24 -0.14
N ARG A 138 -12.35 8.43 -0.81
CA ARG A 138 -12.96 7.40 -1.65
C ARG A 138 -13.39 7.99 -2.99
N SER A 139 -13.25 7.23 -4.07
CA SER A 139 -13.80 7.63 -5.37
C SER A 139 -15.33 7.74 -5.32
N ASP A 140 -15.88 8.81 -5.87
CA ASP A 140 -17.31 9.10 -5.84
C ASP A 140 -18.12 8.10 -6.65
N ILE A 141 -17.50 7.53 -7.67
CA ILE A 141 -18.07 6.47 -8.51
C ILE A 141 -17.10 5.27 -8.58
N PRO A 142 -17.61 4.07 -8.89
CA PRO A 142 -16.76 2.95 -9.27
C PRO A 142 -15.89 3.29 -10.47
N TYR A 143 -14.67 2.74 -10.49
CA TYR A 143 -13.82 2.89 -11.66
C TYR A 143 -14.46 2.25 -12.89
N ALA A 144 -14.49 2.98 -13.99
CA ALA A 144 -14.82 2.48 -15.31
C ALA A 144 -13.89 3.14 -16.34
N LYS A 145 -13.39 2.35 -17.28
CA LYS A 145 -12.46 2.82 -18.33
C LYS A 145 -13.04 4.05 -19.05
N GLY A 146 -12.22 5.10 -19.16
CA GLY A 146 -12.58 6.35 -19.83
C GLY A 146 -13.46 7.30 -19.01
N LYS A 147 -13.83 6.95 -17.77
CA LYS A 147 -14.51 7.88 -16.86
C LYS A 147 -13.52 8.57 -15.94
N LYS A 148 -13.65 9.87 -15.81
CA LYS A 148 -12.86 10.65 -14.85
C LYS A 148 -13.34 10.35 -13.43
N LEU A 149 -12.40 10.08 -12.52
CA LEU A 149 -12.70 9.89 -11.10
C LEU A 149 -12.56 11.22 -10.34
N SER A 150 -13.47 11.44 -9.40
CA SER A 150 -13.33 12.41 -8.32
C SER A 150 -13.31 11.65 -6.99
N PHE A 151 -12.75 12.29 -5.96
CA PHE A 151 -12.58 11.69 -4.64
C PHE A 151 -13.13 12.62 -3.58
N SER A 152 -13.92 12.07 -2.67
CA SER A 152 -14.45 12.78 -1.50
C SER A 152 -13.86 12.20 -0.22
N LYS A 153 -13.66 13.09 0.79
CA LYS A 153 -13.30 12.65 2.14
C LYS A 153 -14.43 11.83 2.72
N VAL A 154 -14.08 10.72 3.35
CA VAL A 154 -15.04 9.85 4.03
C VAL A 154 -15.14 10.28 5.49
N ASP A 155 -16.38 10.47 5.97
CA ASP A 155 -16.61 10.71 7.40
C ASP A 155 -16.56 9.38 8.15
N THR A 156 -15.55 9.24 9.01
CA THR A 156 -15.37 8.06 9.88
C THR A 156 -16.09 8.19 11.22
N GLY A 157 -16.65 9.37 11.51
CA GLY A 157 -17.28 9.69 12.80
C GLY A 157 -16.29 9.98 13.94
N SER A 158 -15.00 10.03 13.66
CA SER A 158 -13.93 10.17 14.68
C SER A 158 -13.47 11.61 14.95
N GLY A 159 -13.94 12.56 14.18
CA GLY A 159 -13.48 13.96 14.28
C GLY A 159 -12.06 14.17 13.72
N LYS A 160 -11.38 15.24 14.18
CA LYS A 160 -10.08 15.68 13.63
C LYS A 160 -8.88 14.76 13.92
N SER A 161 -9.01 13.81 14.85
CA SER A 161 -7.86 12.99 15.29
C SER A 161 -7.40 11.94 14.26
N GLU A 162 -8.16 11.74 13.18
CA GLU A 162 -7.88 10.73 12.15
C GLU A 162 -7.63 11.34 10.76
N GLU A 163 -6.85 12.41 10.72
CA GLU A 163 -6.51 13.03 9.43
C GLU A 163 -5.33 12.35 8.71
N THR A 164 -4.58 11.47 9.42
CA THR A 164 -3.40 10.82 8.86
C THR A 164 -3.54 9.31 8.90
N MET A 165 -3.77 8.73 7.74
CA MET A 165 -3.78 7.28 7.50
C MET A 165 -2.52 6.91 6.73
N LEU A 166 -1.77 5.93 7.21
CA LEU A 166 -0.46 5.56 6.68
C LEU A 166 -0.48 4.30 5.82
N CYS A 167 -1.41 3.40 6.07
CA CYS A 167 -1.54 2.15 5.32
C CYS A 167 -3.00 1.70 5.24
N ALA A 168 -3.28 0.78 4.31
CA ALA A 168 -4.61 0.23 4.11
C ALA A 168 -4.52 -1.26 3.74
N LEU A 169 -5.55 -2.03 4.12
CA LEU A 169 -5.68 -3.44 3.81
C LEU A 169 -7.16 -3.79 3.56
N LYS A 170 -7.44 -4.61 2.57
CA LYS A 170 -8.75 -5.26 2.40
C LYS A 170 -8.66 -6.70 2.91
N ASP A 171 -9.56 -7.07 3.85
CA ASP A 171 -9.61 -8.42 4.36
C ASP A 171 -10.45 -9.37 3.46
N VAL A 172 -10.46 -10.65 3.80
CA VAL A 172 -11.17 -11.69 3.05
C VAL A 172 -12.69 -11.51 3.05
N ASP A 173 -13.23 -10.79 4.03
CA ASP A 173 -14.65 -10.45 4.13
C ASP A 173 -15.02 -9.17 3.39
N GLY A 174 -14.05 -8.51 2.75
CA GLY A 174 -14.18 -7.25 2.04
C GLY A 174 -14.15 -6.01 2.94
N ASN A 175 -13.90 -6.16 4.26
CA ASN A 175 -13.76 -4.99 5.13
C ASN A 175 -12.43 -4.30 4.85
N LEU A 176 -12.41 -2.98 5.04
CA LEU A 176 -11.23 -2.17 4.76
C LEU A 176 -10.64 -1.67 6.07
N TRP A 177 -9.36 -1.95 6.26
CA TRP A 177 -8.58 -1.61 7.45
C TRP A 177 -7.62 -0.49 7.10
N PHE A 178 -7.55 0.53 7.94
CA PHE A 178 -6.65 1.67 7.77
C PHE A 178 -5.83 1.85 9.04
N GLY A 179 -4.52 1.94 8.90
CA GLY A 179 -3.60 2.22 9.99
C GLY A 179 -3.37 3.71 10.15
N ASN A 180 -3.45 4.20 11.39
CA ASN A 180 -3.38 5.61 11.73
C ASN A 180 -2.02 5.94 12.37
N ILE A 181 -1.57 7.20 12.21
CA ILE A 181 -0.34 7.71 12.82
C ILE A 181 -0.36 7.67 14.35
N ASN A 182 -1.55 7.68 14.96
CA ASN A 182 -1.73 7.68 16.42
C ASN A 182 -1.86 6.27 17.03
N GLY A 183 -1.53 5.20 16.28
CA GLY A 183 -1.56 3.84 16.78
C GLY A 183 -2.96 3.23 16.89
N THR A 184 -3.89 3.65 16.04
CA THR A 184 -5.23 3.07 15.95
C THR A 184 -5.45 2.41 14.59
N LEU A 185 -6.45 1.52 14.53
CA LEU A 185 -6.98 0.97 13.29
C LEU A 185 -8.40 1.48 13.07
N THR A 186 -8.65 2.08 11.91
CA THR A 186 -10.00 2.45 11.47
C THR A 186 -10.50 1.41 10.49
N VAL A 187 -11.62 0.77 10.80
CA VAL A 187 -12.16 -0.34 10.01
C VAL A 187 -13.51 0.04 9.41
N TYR A 188 -13.61 -0.03 8.10
CA TYR A 188 -14.88 0.05 7.39
C TYR A 188 -15.48 -1.34 7.23
N HIS A 189 -16.61 -1.58 7.87
CA HIS A 189 -17.35 -2.83 7.73
C HIS A 189 -18.30 -2.75 6.52
N VAL A 190 -17.96 -3.47 5.46
CA VAL A 190 -18.68 -3.41 4.18
C VAL A 190 -20.16 -3.81 4.32
N ARG A 191 -20.46 -4.80 5.18
CA ARG A 191 -21.84 -5.29 5.39
C ARG A 191 -22.75 -4.26 6.06
N THR A 192 -22.22 -3.39 6.91
CA THR A 192 -23.01 -2.41 7.69
C THR A 192 -22.85 -0.99 7.17
N GLY A 193 -21.84 -0.73 6.35
CA GLY A 193 -21.47 0.60 5.88
C GLY A 193 -20.93 1.51 7.00
N ARG A 194 -20.46 0.96 8.12
CA ARG A 194 -20.05 1.71 9.30
C ARG A 194 -18.55 1.61 9.53
N PHE A 195 -17.98 2.66 10.10
CA PHE A 195 -16.63 2.66 10.62
C PHE A 195 -16.59 2.30 12.10
N VAL A 196 -15.54 1.58 12.49
CA VAL A 196 -15.20 1.29 13.89
C VAL A 196 -13.71 1.57 14.08
N ILE A 197 -13.38 2.23 15.19
CA ILE A 197 -12.00 2.55 15.53
C ILE A 197 -11.55 1.61 16.63
N HIS A 198 -10.42 0.97 16.42
CA HIS A 198 -9.80 0.05 17.35
C HIS A 198 -8.49 0.61 17.89
N SER A 199 -8.36 0.68 19.22
CA SER A 199 -7.07 0.90 19.86
C SER A 199 -6.28 -0.41 19.88
N LEU A 200 -4.98 -0.34 19.61
CA LEU A 200 -4.08 -1.47 19.71
C LEU A 200 -3.65 -1.63 21.17
N LEU A 201 -4.17 -2.64 21.86
CA LEU A 201 -3.87 -2.89 23.27
C LEU A 201 -2.77 -3.95 23.39
N VAL A 202 -1.61 -3.56 23.91
CA VAL A 202 -0.50 -4.45 24.27
C VAL A 202 -0.42 -4.49 25.78
N ASP A 203 -0.58 -5.68 26.38
CA ASP A 203 -0.62 -5.86 27.83
C ASP A 203 -1.65 -4.95 28.55
N GLY A 204 -2.78 -4.67 27.87
CA GLY A 204 -3.83 -3.80 28.38
C GLY A 204 -3.56 -2.29 28.24
N ILE A 205 -2.41 -1.90 27.69
CA ILE A 205 -2.02 -0.52 27.49
C ILE A 205 -2.17 -0.17 26.00
N ALA A 206 -2.78 0.99 25.71
CA ALA A 206 -2.92 1.46 24.32
C ALA A 206 -1.55 1.78 23.72
N ASN A 207 -1.20 1.09 22.65
CA ASN A 207 -0.05 1.43 21.82
C ASN A 207 -0.39 2.70 21.03
N ARG A 208 0.51 3.69 21.05
CA ARG A 208 0.35 4.96 20.32
C ARG A 208 1.36 5.11 19.19
N ALA A 209 2.15 4.07 18.92
CA ALA A 209 3.12 4.06 17.84
C ALA A 209 2.40 4.04 16.49
N SER A 210 2.88 4.83 15.55
CA SER A 210 2.35 4.93 14.19
C SER A 210 2.23 3.55 13.53
N VAL A 211 1.10 3.27 12.88
CA VAL A 211 0.85 2.03 12.15
C VAL A 211 1.28 2.23 10.69
N TRP A 212 2.39 1.60 10.32
CA TRP A 212 3.01 1.77 9.00
C TRP A 212 2.62 0.70 8.00
N ALA A 213 2.23 -0.49 8.47
CA ALA A 213 1.91 -1.60 7.58
C ALA A 213 0.84 -2.51 8.19
N LEU A 214 0.02 -3.08 7.33
CA LEU A 214 -0.96 -4.11 7.65
C LEU A 214 -0.75 -5.31 6.74
N TYR A 215 -0.79 -6.51 7.30
CA TYR A 215 -0.72 -7.74 6.54
C TYR A 215 -1.66 -8.79 7.13
N MET A 216 -2.38 -9.48 6.28
CA MET A 216 -3.22 -10.61 6.67
C MET A 216 -2.71 -11.87 5.99
N ASP A 217 -2.44 -12.90 6.81
CA ASP A 217 -1.97 -14.17 6.29
C ASP A 217 -3.13 -15.07 5.81
N ASP A 218 -2.79 -16.23 5.27
CA ASP A 218 -3.71 -17.25 4.78
C ASP A 218 -4.58 -17.88 5.88
N LYS A 219 -4.17 -17.75 7.16
CA LYS A 219 -4.93 -18.16 8.34
C LYS A 219 -5.80 -17.03 8.90
N ASN A 220 -5.92 -15.93 8.17
CA ASN A 220 -6.71 -14.77 8.53
C ASN A 220 -6.23 -14.06 9.82
N ARG A 221 -4.92 -14.14 10.11
CA ARG A 221 -4.27 -13.43 11.21
C ARG A 221 -3.81 -12.06 10.73
N LEU A 222 -4.13 -11.01 11.50
CA LEU A 222 -3.76 -9.65 11.16
C LEU A 222 -2.46 -9.25 11.86
N TYR A 223 -1.44 -8.98 11.08
CA TYR A 223 -0.16 -8.44 11.52
C TYR A 223 -0.16 -6.94 11.33
N VAL A 224 0.28 -6.23 12.35
CA VAL A 224 0.32 -4.76 12.39
C VAL A 224 1.76 -4.32 12.60
N GLY A 225 2.36 -3.74 11.58
CA GLY A 225 3.69 -3.14 11.64
C GLY A 225 3.59 -1.73 12.21
N THR A 226 4.22 -1.51 13.35
CA THR A 226 4.25 -0.21 14.02
C THR A 226 5.66 0.32 14.13
N GLU A 227 5.81 1.60 14.48
CA GLU A 227 7.10 2.21 14.79
C GLU A 227 7.84 1.47 15.93
N ASP A 228 7.10 0.89 16.87
CA ASP A 228 7.63 0.13 18.01
C ASP A 228 7.83 -1.38 17.74
N GLY A 229 7.55 -1.83 16.52
CA GLY A 229 7.72 -3.22 16.10
C GLY A 229 6.45 -3.87 15.58
N LEU A 230 6.50 -5.20 15.44
CA LEU A 230 5.44 -6.00 14.84
C LEU A 230 4.48 -6.54 15.91
N LEU A 231 3.19 -6.34 15.70
CA LEU A 231 2.12 -6.83 16.55
C LEU A 231 1.28 -7.86 15.79
N LEU A 232 0.83 -8.89 16.49
CA LEU A 232 -0.24 -9.79 16.05
C LEU A 232 -1.55 -9.34 16.71
N TYR A 233 -2.51 -8.89 15.92
CA TYR A 233 -3.78 -8.34 16.40
C TYR A 233 -4.88 -9.40 16.39
N ASN A 234 -5.51 -9.62 17.53
CA ASN A 234 -6.68 -10.47 17.63
C ASN A 234 -7.95 -9.67 17.32
N ARG A 235 -8.57 -9.94 16.16
CA ARG A 235 -9.75 -9.22 15.67
C ARG A 235 -11.01 -9.40 16.53
N GLN A 236 -11.09 -10.45 17.36
CA GLN A 236 -12.24 -10.72 18.23
C GLN A 236 -12.14 -9.98 19.56
N THR A 237 -10.95 -9.93 20.14
CA THR A 237 -10.71 -9.35 21.47
C THR A 237 -10.15 -7.94 21.45
N GLY A 238 -9.58 -7.49 20.31
CA GLY A 238 -8.87 -6.22 20.22
C GLY A 238 -7.49 -6.20 20.85
N ILE A 239 -7.01 -7.36 21.34
CA ILE A 239 -5.73 -7.47 22.04
C ILE A 239 -4.61 -7.75 21.03
N CYS A 240 -3.46 -7.14 21.26
CA CYS A 240 -2.24 -7.34 20.49
C CYS A 240 -1.21 -8.14 21.30
N VAL A 241 -0.48 -8.98 20.58
CA VAL A 241 0.75 -9.62 21.07
C VAL A 241 1.92 -9.04 20.32
N LYS A 242 2.91 -8.50 21.02
CA LYS A 242 4.15 -8.01 20.40
C LYS A 242 5.00 -9.21 20.00
N LEU A 243 5.34 -9.29 18.72
CA LEU A 243 6.15 -10.38 18.18
C LEU A 243 7.64 -10.03 18.35
N SER A 244 8.39 -10.97 18.93
CA SER A 244 9.86 -10.89 19.02
C SER A 244 10.47 -11.96 18.11
N ALA A 245 11.76 -11.85 17.81
CA ALA A 245 12.49 -12.86 17.05
C ALA A 245 12.36 -14.28 17.63
N ALA A 246 12.18 -14.40 18.95
CA ALA A 246 11.99 -15.68 19.63
C ALA A 246 10.67 -16.39 19.27
N HIS A 247 9.64 -15.66 18.85
CA HIS A 247 8.35 -16.25 18.45
C HIS A 247 8.44 -16.99 17.11
N TYR A 248 9.35 -16.58 16.21
CA TYR A 248 9.52 -17.24 14.90
C TYR A 248 10.29 -18.56 14.97
N LEU A 249 11.03 -18.80 16.04
CA LEU A 249 11.85 -20.01 16.21
C LEU A 249 11.07 -21.21 16.78
N ASN A 250 9.88 -20.98 17.33
CA ASN A 250 9.08 -21.99 18.01
C ASN A 250 7.91 -22.56 17.18
N GLU A 251 7.70 -22.09 15.95
CA GLU A 251 6.64 -22.58 15.04
C GLU A 251 7.16 -23.54 13.95
N LYS A 252 8.28 -24.26 14.20
CA LYS A 252 8.78 -25.33 13.32
C LYS A 252 8.46 -26.69 13.86
#